data_be3b0a690f5a0dad078329311db46940
#
_entry.id   be3b0a690f5a0dad078329311db46940
#
_cell.length_a   1.000
_cell.length_b   1.000
_cell.length_c   1.000
_cell.angle_alpha   90.00
_cell.angle_beta   90.00
_cell.angle_gamma   90.00
#
_symmetry.space_group_name_H-M   'P 1'
#
loop_
_entity.id
_entity.type
_entity.pdbx_description
1 polymer ?
#
loop_
_entity_poly.entity_id
_entity_poly.type
_entity_poly.pdbx_seq_one_letter_code
_entity_poly.pdbx_strand_id
1 'polypeptide(L)'
;MNGPSHTLPQRVTTVLHAKQYLVFFAIGLYTLDFAVPIASAWLYRHEPLAELLRNTWGPLADAVAARSAVIAAFFIVYLLVGAWLRAGYIRSLVGPFHLRPADRRQFLRLLALQLALEVVGALAAWAIVLAGDDPLAANAVVLGLLVFYFVVLYADYIIVIADVGPLRAVALSLRTVRATLVPSALILLAVTLLGSAAVGLLDENVTGSLARATPMMLVQCMIMGGVVFVADVVLVVLYLNAAETGRLKPRPRSAGDGRML
;
A
#
# COMPACT_ATOMS: atom_id res chain seq x y z
N MET A 1 38.25 0.99 3.61
CA MET A 1 38.02 2.28 4.30
C MET A 1 36.74 2.12 5.12
N ASN A 2 36.88 1.83 6.42
CA ASN A 2 35.73 1.70 7.34
C ASN A 2 35.30 3.13 7.72
N GLY A 3 34.36 3.69 6.98
CA GLY A 3 33.68 4.91 7.39
C GLY A 3 32.90 4.67 8.69
N PRO A 4 32.61 5.72 9.47
CA PRO A 4 31.91 5.61 10.75
C PRO A 4 30.61 4.84 10.56
N SER A 5 30.43 3.77 11.34
CA SER A 5 29.21 2.95 11.33
C SER A 5 28.05 3.82 11.87
N HIS A 6 27.37 4.49 10.94
CA HIS A 6 26.15 5.23 11.31
C HIS A 6 25.14 4.29 11.94
N THR A 7 24.64 4.64 13.11
CA THR A 7 23.55 3.91 13.76
C THR A 7 22.28 3.98 12.90
N LEU A 8 21.38 3.02 13.05
CA LEU A 8 20.13 2.99 12.28
C LEU A 8 19.35 4.32 12.37
N PRO A 9 19.16 4.94 13.54
CA PRO A 9 18.50 6.25 13.65
C PRO A 9 19.21 7.37 12.86
N GLN A 10 20.53 7.39 12.86
CA GLN A 10 21.31 8.39 12.10
C GLN A 10 21.10 8.23 10.59
N ARG A 11 21.08 6.99 10.08
CA ARG A 11 20.77 6.69 8.66
C ARG A 11 19.38 7.17 8.29
N VAL A 12 18.37 6.88 9.12
CA VAL A 12 16.99 7.33 8.90
C VAL A 12 16.92 8.85 8.86
N THR A 13 17.48 9.54 9.85
CA THR A 13 17.48 11.01 9.91
C THR A 13 18.17 11.63 8.69
N THR A 14 19.31 11.08 8.27
CA THR A 14 20.03 11.55 7.08
C THR A 14 19.17 11.42 5.81
N VAL A 15 18.49 10.27 5.62
CA VAL A 15 17.63 10.05 4.45
C VAL A 15 16.41 10.97 4.51
N LEU A 16 15.78 11.14 5.67
CA LEU A 16 14.64 12.05 5.84
C LEU A 16 15.00 13.49 5.43
N HIS A 17 16.12 14.01 5.92
CA HIS A 17 16.56 15.36 5.54
C HIS A 17 16.92 15.47 4.06
N ALA A 18 17.64 14.49 3.51
CA ALA A 18 18.05 14.52 2.11
C ALA A 18 16.88 14.38 1.14
N LYS A 19 15.78 13.73 1.57
CA LYS A 19 14.63 13.33 0.74
C LYS A 19 13.32 14.01 1.14
N GLN A 20 13.36 15.02 2.00
CA GLN A 20 12.16 15.69 2.52
C GLN A 20 11.19 16.19 1.43
N TYR A 21 11.70 16.54 0.24
CA TYR A 21 10.87 16.95 -0.89
C TYR A 21 9.95 15.85 -1.42
N LEU A 22 10.28 14.58 -1.15
CA LEU A 22 9.44 13.44 -1.54
C LEU A 22 8.17 13.32 -0.69
N VAL A 23 8.03 14.07 0.39
CA VAL A 23 6.80 14.11 1.18
C VAL A 23 5.60 14.52 0.31
N PHE A 24 5.78 15.50 -0.58
CA PHE A 24 4.72 15.90 -1.51
C PHE A 24 4.35 14.81 -2.50
N PHE A 25 5.33 13.99 -2.87
CA PHE A 25 5.09 12.84 -3.73
C PHE A 25 4.28 11.76 -3.01
N ALA A 26 4.62 11.47 -1.74
CA ALA A 26 3.88 10.54 -0.90
C ALA A 26 2.43 11.02 -0.63
N ILE A 27 2.24 12.33 -0.38
CA ILE A 27 0.91 12.94 -0.26
C ILE A 27 0.12 12.73 -1.56
N GLY A 28 0.73 12.96 -2.73
CA GLY A 28 0.10 12.75 -4.03
C GLY A 28 -0.30 11.29 -4.26
N LEU A 29 0.56 10.33 -3.92
CA LEU A 29 0.25 8.90 -3.98
C LEU A 29 -0.91 8.54 -3.05
N TYR A 30 -0.85 9.00 -1.79
CA TYR A 30 -1.91 8.76 -0.83
C TYR A 30 -3.25 9.37 -1.26
N THR A 31 -3.22 10.58 -1.85
CA THR A 31 -4.43 11.22 -2.42
C THR A 31 -4.98 10.41 -3.59
N LEU A 32 -4.12 9.80 -4.39
CA LEU A 32 -4.54 8.94 -5.50
C LEU A 32 -5.31 7.70 -4.99
N ASP A 33 -4.92 7.13 -3.85
CA ASP A 33 -5.60 5.99 -3.23
C ASP A 33 -7.06 6.31 -2.85
N PHE A 34 -7.38 7.59 -2.59
CA PHE A 34 -8.74 8.06 -2.35
C PHE A 34 -9.51 8.45 -3.62
N ALA A 35 -8.84 8.57 -4.76
CA ALA A 35 -9.48 9.04 -5.99
C ALA A 35 -10.61 8.10 -6.45
N VAL A 36 -10.42 6.78 -6.35
CA VAL A 36 -11.46 5.80 -6.75
C VAL A 36 -12.65 5.81 -5.81
N PRO A 37 -12.49 5.73 -4.46
CA PRO A 37 -13.60 5.85 -3.53
C PRO A 37 -14.36 7.17 -3.68
N ILE A 38 -13.68 8.31 -3.85
CA ILE A 38 -14.30 9.62 -4.04
C ILE A 38 -15.11 9.67 -5.35
N ALA A 39 -14.51 9.20 -6.46
CA ALA A 39 -15.19 9.14 -7.74
C ALA A 39 -16.42 8.24 -7.69
N SER A 40 -16.30 7.08 -7.02
CA SER A 40 -17.41 6.16 -6.80
C SER A 40 -18.52 6.82 -5.98
N ALA A 41 -18.18 7.43 -4.85
CA ALA A 41 -19.14 8.13 -4.00
C ALA A 41 -19.84 9.29 -4.74
N TRP A 42 -19.11 10.03 -5.58
CA TRP A 42 -19.68 11.10 -6.40
C TRP A 42 -20.64 10.58 -7.46
N LEU A 43 -20.29 9.48 -8.14
CA LEU A 43 -21.14 8.85 -9.17
C LEU A 43 -22.44 8.26 -8.59
N TYR A 44 -22.38 7.75 -7.36
CA TYR A 44 -23.54 7.16 -6.67
C TYR A 44 -24.27 8.12 -5.71
N ARG A 45 -23.89 9.38 -5.68
CA ARG A 45 -24.38 10.39 -4.71
C ARG A 45 -25.89 10.57 -4.70
N HIS A 46 -26.58 10.31 -5.79
CA HIS A 46 -28.00 10.59 -5.94
C HIS A 46 -28.91 9.38 -5.72
N GLU A 47 -28.33 8.20 -5.52
CA GLU A 47 -29.10 6.99 -5.26
C GLU A 47 -28.37 6.11 -4.24
N PRO A 48 -28.95 5.89 -3.04
CA PRO A 48 -28.39 4.94 -2.09
C PRO A 48 -28.28 3.57 -2.78
N LEU A 49 -27.14 2.91 -2.65
CA LEU A 49 -26.87 1.59 -3.25
C LEU A 49 -27.95 0.57 -2.88
N ALA A 50 -28.56 0.72 -1.69
CA ALA A 50 -29.67 -0.10 -1.21
C ALA A 50 -30.98 0.09 -2.01
N GLU A 51 -31.26 1.31 -2.48
CA GLU A 51 -32.41 1.55 -3.36
C GLU A 51 -32.13 1.08 -4.78
N LEU A 52 -30.88 1.23 -5.25
CA LEU A 52 -30.44 0.73 -6.54
C LEU A 52 -30.59 -0.80 -6.64
N LEU A 53 -30.29 -1.52 -5.58
CA LEU A 53 -30.41 -2.98 -5.51
C LEU A 53 -31.87 -3.44 -5.30
N ARG A 54 -32.74 -2.58 -4.77
CA ARG A 54 -34.14 -2.94 -4.43
C ARG A 54 -35.12 -2.73 -5.57
N ASN A 55 -34.84 -1.82 -6.49
CA ASN A 55 -35.78 -1.41 -7.53
C ASN A 55 -35.31 -1.71 -8.96
N THR A 56 -35.44 -2.96 -9.39
CA THR A 56 -35.65 -3.33 -10.79
C THR A 56 -34.45 -3.54 -11.73
N TRP A 57 -34.41 -4.75 -12.23
CA TRP A 57 -33.54 -5.38 -13.23
C TRP A 57 -33.89 -5.01 -14.71
N GLY A 58 -34.31 -3.80 -15.00
CA GLY A 58 -34.68 -3.38 -16.35
C GLY A 58 -33.76 -2.27 -16.88
N PRO A 59 -34.29 -1.10 -17.18
CA PRO A 59 -33.52 0.03 -17.74
C PRO A 59 -32.41 0.55 -16.80
N LEU A 60 -32.42 0.11 -15.53
CA LEU A 60 -31.39 0.36 -14.54
C LEU A 60 -30.12 -0.43 -14.82
N ALA A 61 -30.23 -1.61 -15.44
CA ALA A 61 -29.07 -2.44 -15.76
C ALA A 61 -28.09 -1.74 -16.70
N ASP A 62 -28.59 -0.99 -17.68
CA ASP A 62 -27.75 -0.24 -18.62
C ASP A 62 -27.08 0.96 -17.94
N ALA A 63 -27.81 1.67 -17.06
CA ALA A 63 -27.24 2.77 -16.31
C ALA A 63 -26.20 2.30 -15.28
N VAL A 64 -26.44 1.17 -14.60
CA VAL A 64 -25.47 0.54 -13.68
C VAL A 64 -24.27 0.02 -14.46
N ALA A 65 -24.47 -0.61 -15.62
CA ALA A 65 -23.38 -1.08 -16.47
C ALA A 65 -22.51 0.09 -16.96
N ALA A 66 -23.11 1.19 -17.40
CA ALA A 66 -22.38 2.40 -17.82
C ALA A 66 -21.58 3.01 -16.67
N ARG A 67 -22.17 3.14 -15.46
CA ARG A 67 -21.47 3.64 -14.27
C ARG A 67 -20.35 2.71 -13.81
N SER A 68 -20.59 1.40 -13.87
CA SER A 68 -19.57 0.40 -13.54
C SER A 68 -18.39 0.45 -14.52
N ALA A 69 -18.63 0.70 -15.79
CA ALA A 69 -17.58 0.88 -16.79
C ALA A 69 -16.73 2.13 -16.50
N VAL A 70 -17.35 3.25 -16.08
CA VAL A 70 -16.63 4.45 -15.68
C VAL A 70 -15.77 4.20 -14.44
N ILE A 71 -16.32 3.54 -13.41
CA ILE A 71 -15.56 3.18 -12.20
C ILE A 71 -14.40 2.23 -12.55
N ALA A 72 -14.64 1.23 -13.39
CA ALA A 72 -13.59 0.33 -13.86
C ALA A 72 -12.48 1.08 -14.62
N ALA A 73 -12.84 2.06 -15.46
CA ALA A 73 -11.88 2.90 -16.16
C ALA A 73 -11.04 3.73 -15.18
N PHE A 74 -11.67 4.35 -14.18
CA PHE A 74 -10.96 5.06 -13.11
C PHE A 74 -10.03 4.14 -12.32
N PHE A 75 -10.48 2.94 -11.98
CA PHE A 75 -9.68 1.95 -11.28
C PHE A 75 -8.46 1.50 -12.09
N ILE A 76 -8.63 1.27 -13.40
CA ILE A 76 -7.52 0.93 -14.30
C ILE A 76 -6.51 2.09 -14.36
N VAL A 77 -6.97 3.33 -14.52
CA VAL A 77 -6.11 4.51 -14.52
C VAL A 77 -5.37 4.65 -13.18
N TYR A 78 -6.08 4.48 -12.06
CA TYR A 78 -5.50 4.47 -10.73
C TYR A 78 -4.36 3.46 -10.61
N LEU A 79 -4.59 2.19 -11.01
CA LEU A 79 -3.56 1.15 -10.94
C LEU A 79 -2.35 1.48 -11.81
N LEU A 80 -2.58 1.96 -13.03
CA LEU A 80 -1.50 2.30 -13.97
C LEU A 80 -0.67 3.48 -13.46
N VAL A 81 -1.34 4.56 -13.07
CA VAL A 81 -0.69 5.77 -12.56
C VAL A 81 -0.02 5.48 -11.21
N GLY A 82 -0.70 4.77 -10.31
CA GLY A 82 -0.18 4.36 -9.01
C GLY A 82 1.10 3.54 -9.14
N ALA A 83 1.10 2.50 -9.97
CA ALA A 83 2.28 1.67 -10.21
C ALA A 83 3.45 2.49 -10.80
N TRP A 84 3.14 3.38 -11.74
CA TRP A 84 4.14 4.24 -12.36
C TRP A 84 4.78 5.18 -11.35
N LEU A 85 3.97 5.92 -10.62
CA LEU A 85 4.43 6.88 -9.63
C LEU A 85 5.13 6.19 -8.45
N ARG A 86 4.59 5.07 -7.95
CA ARG A 86 5.19 4.31 -6.84
C ARG A 86 6.59 3.81 -7.21
N ALA A 87 6.80 3.32 -8.43
CA ALA A 87 8.13 2.93 -8.89
C ALA A 87 9.11 4.11 -8.90
N GLY A 88 8.71 5.25 -9.45
CA GLY A 88 9.52 6.48 -9.46
C GLY A 88 9.83 6.98 -8.05
N TYR A 89 8.84 6.97 -7.18
CA TYR A 89 8.98 7.36 -5.78
C TYR A 89 10.00 6.48 -5.04
N ILE A 90 9.86 5.15 -5.07
CA ILE A 90 10.78 4.24 -4.39
C ILE A 90 12.21 4.38 -4.93
N ARG A 91 12.38 4.53 -6.25
CA ARG A 91 13.70 4.81 -6.83
C ARG A 91 14.29 6.11 -6.31
N SER A 92 13.48 7.13 -6.14
CA SER A 92 13.89 8.43 -5.60
C SER A 92 14.29 8.38 -4.13
N LEU A 93 13.74 7.43 -3.35
CA LEU A 93 14.15 7.21 -1.96
C LEU A 93 15.60 6.71 -1.85
N VAL A 94 16.03 5.83 -2.78
CA VAL A 94 17.36 5.20 -2.73
C VAL A 94 18.41 5.85 -3.64
N GLY A 95 17.99 6.68 -4.61
CA GLY A 95 18.84 7.29 -5.61
C GLY A 95 18.50 8.76 -5.90
N PRO A 96 18.94 9.31 -7.04
CA PRO A 96 18.49 10.61 -7.49
C PRO A 96 16.98 10.63 -7.77
N PHE A 97 16.42 11.83 -7.95
CA PHE A 97 14.99 11.99 -8.23
C PHE A 97 14.59 11.33 -9.58
N HIS A 98 13.55 10.52 -9.54
CA HIS A 98 12.98 9.83 -10.69
C HIS A 98 11.45 9.91 -10.66
N LEU A 99 10.83 10.25 -11.80
CA LEU A 99 9.37 10.25 -11.93
C LEU A 99 8.82 8.99 -12.59
N ARG A 100 9.69 8.05 -12.96
CA ARG A 100 9.28 6.88 -13.75
C ARG A 100 9.99 5.61 -13.31
N PRO A 101 9.42 4.42 -13.58
CA PRO A 101 10.10 3.14 -13.41
C PRO A 101 11.39 3.08 -14.24
N ALA A 102 12.30 2.17 -13.90
CA ALA A 102 13.54 1.97 -14.63
C ALA A 102 13.26 1.48 -16.06
N ASP A 103 12.36 0.53 -16.17
CA ASP A 103 11.95 -0.06 -17.43
C ASP A 103 10.50 -0.58 -17.38
N ARG A 104 10.02 -1.10 -18.53
CA ARG A 104 8.69 -1.70 -18.66
C ARG A 104 8.50 -2.93 -17.76
N ARG A 105 9.57 -3.72 -17.54
CA ARG A 105 9.48 -4.95 -16.71
C ARG A 105 9.24 -4.60 -15.26
N GLN A 106 9.97 -3.63 -14.73
CA GLN A 106 9.78 -3.14 -13.36
C GLN A 106 8.36 -2.61 -13.16
N PHE A 107 7.85 -1.80 -14.11
CA PHE A 107 6.49 -1.31 -14.10
C PHE A 107 5.47 -2.45 -14.06
N LEU A 108 5.56 -3.43 -14.97
CA LEU A 108 4.62 -4.54 -15.03
C LEU A 108 4.65 -5.42 -13.78
N ARG A 109 5.83 -5.62 -13.19
CA ARG A 109 5.97 -6.38 -11.93
C ARG A 109 5.29 -5.66 -10.76
N LEU A 110 5.47 -4.35 -10.66
CA LEU A 110 4.82 -3.57 -9.62
C LEU A 110 3.32 -3.50 -9.82
N LEU A 111 2.86 -3.29 -11.07
CA LEU A 111 1.45 -3.33 -11.43
C LEU A 111 0.81 -4.68 -11.07
N ALA A 112 1.49 -5.79 -11.36
CA ALA A 112 1.00 -7.12 -11.01
C ALA A 112 0.90 -7.32 -9.49
N LEU A 113 1.84 -6.79 -8.72
CA LEU A 113 1.77 -6.81 -7.26
C LEU A 113 0.57 -5.97 -6.76
N GLN A 114 0.42 -4.73 -7.24
CA GLN A 114 -0.69 -3.86 -6.85
C GLN A 114 -2.03 -4.49 -7.19
N LEU A 115 -2.19 -5.02 -8.40
CA LEU A 115 -3.41 -5.72 -8.80
C LEU A 115 -3.71 -6.91 -7.86
N ALA A 116 -2.71 -7.69 -7.49
CA ALA A 116 -2.88 -8.79 -6.55
C ALA A 116 -3.32 -8.30 -5.16
N LEU A 117 -2.77 -7.19 -4.67
CA LEU A 117 -3.16 -6.58 -3.40
C LEU A 117 -4.61 -6.09 -3.43
N GLU A 118 -5.03 -5.44 -4.51
CA GLU A 118 -6.41 -4.99 -4.70
C GLU A 118 -7.41 -6.16 -4.76
N VAL A 119 -7.05 -7.23 -5.47
CA VAL A 119 -7.89 -8.44 -5.52
C VAL A 119 -8.04 -9.05 -4.13
N VAL A 120 -6.95 -9.16 -3.35
CA VAL A 120 -7.03 -9.67 -1.97
C VAL A 120 -7.86 -8.75 -1.08
N GLY A 121 -7.70 -7.43 -1.21
CA GLY A 121 -8.52 -6.44 -0.51
C GLY A 121 -10.01 -6.56 -0.84
N ALA A 122 -10.35 -6.70 -2.12
CA ALA A 122 -11.73 -6.87 -2.58
C ALA A 122 -12.33 -8.19 -2.07
N LEU A 123 -11.58 -9.28 -2.10
CA LEU A 123 -12.02 -10.58 -1.55
C LEU A 123 -12.24 -10.50 -0.04
N ALA A 124 -11.38 -9.80 0.68
CA ALA A 124 -11.54 -9.60 2.12
C ALA A 124 -12.78 -8.73 2.42
N ALA A 125 -13.00 -7.64 1.68
CA ALA A 125 -14.19 -6.82 1.82
C ALA A 125 -15.46 -7.62 1.56
N TRP A 126 -15.46 -8.45 0.51
CA TRP A 126 -16.57 -9.34 0.20
C TRP A 126 -16.81 -10.39 1.29
N ALA A 127 -15.75 -10.98 1.84
CA ALA A 127 -15.83 -11.93 2.96
C ALA A 127 -16.40 -11.29 4.23
N ILE A 128 -16.08 -10.02 4.52
CA ILE A 128 -16.67 -9.26 5.63
C ILE A 128 -18.17 -9.08 5.40
N VAL A 129 -18.59 -8.73 4.17
CA VAL A 129 -20.03 -8.62 3.84
C VAL A 129 -20.75 -9.95 4.02
N LEU A 130 -20.14 -11.07 3.62
CA LEU A 130 -20.69 -12.40 3.82
C LEU A 130 -20.74 -12.84 5.30
N ALA A 131 -19.83 -12.35 6.13
CA ALA A 131 -19.85 -12.58 7.57
C ALA A 131 -21.10 -11.96 8.24
N GLY A 132 -21.72 -10.94 7.61
CA GLY A 132 -22.92 -10.30 8.10
C GLY A 132 -22.70 -9.74 9.52
N ASP A 133 -23.58 -10.15 10.45
CA ASP A 133 -23.55 -9.70 11.85
C ASP A 133 -22.64 -10.54 12.75
N ASP A 134 -21.85 -11.47 12.17
CA ASP A 134 -20.89 -12.25 12.96
C ASP A 134 -19.56 -11.47 13.15
N PRO A 135 -19.34 -10.87 14.35
CA PRO A 135 -18.14 -10.06 14.59
C PRO A 135 -16.87 -10.92 14.66
N LEU A 136 -16.97 -12.21 14.99
CA LEU A 136 -15.80 -13.10 15.04
C LEU A 136 -15.30 -13.40 13.63
N ALA A 137 -16.22 -13.72 12.71
CA ALA A 137 -15.87 -13.96 11.33
C ALA A 137 -15.30 -12.69 10.67
N ALA A 138 -15.90 -11.53 10.87
CA ALA A 138 -15.40 -10.25 10.35
C ALA A 138 -14.00 -9.93 10.90
N ASN A 139 -13.79 -10.06 12.21
CA ASN A 139 -12.48 -9.82 12.83
C ASN A 139 -11.41 -10.81 12.35
N ALA A 140 -11.76 -12.07 12.11
CA ALA A 140 -10.84 -13.07 11.57
C ALA A 140 -10.35 -12.68 10.16
N VAL A 141 -11.24 -12.17 9.30
CA VAL A 141 -10.88 -11.66 7.96
C VAL A 141 -9.95 -10.45 8.07
N VAL A 142 -10.27 -9.48 8.93
CA VAL A 142 -9.43 -8.29 9.16
C VAL A 142 -8.04 -8.69 9.67
N LEU A 143 -7.96 -9.62 10.63
CA LEU A 143 -6.69 -10.12 11.14
C LEU A 143 -5.89 -10.83 10.04
N GLY A 144 -6.54 -11.67 9.23
CA GLY A 144 -5.92 -12.34 8.08
C GLY A 144 -5.36 -11.34 7.08
N LEU A 145 -6.09 -10.27 6.79
CA LEU A 145 -5.68 -9.20 5.90
C LEU A 145 -4.46 -8.43 6.47
N LEU A 146 -4.48 -8.12 7.77
CA LEU A 146 -3.34 -7.50 8.47
C LEU A 146 -2.08 -8.35 8.38
N VAL A 147 -2.19 -9.65 8.64
CA VAL A 147 -1.06 -10.59 8.51
C VAL A 147 -0.56 -10.64 7.06
N PHE A 148 -1.47 -10.67 6.10
CA PHE A 148 -1.10 -10.65 4.68
C PHE A 148 -0.33 -9.38 4.31
N TYR A 149 -0.85 -8.19 4.65
CA TYR A 149 -0.14 -6.91 4.39
C TYR A 149 1.20 -6.84 5.11
N PHE A 150 1.30 -7.41 6.31
CA PHE A 150 2.58 -7.50 7.02
C PHE A 150 3.60 -8.37 6.27
N VAL A 151 3.16 -9.50 5.70
CA VAL A 151 4.02 -10.38 4.90
C VAL A 151 4.53 -9.69 3.63
N VAL A 152 3.70 -8.88 2.98
CA VAL A 152 4.05 -8.20 1.73
C VAL A 152 4.64 -6.80 1.91
N LEU A 153 4.83 -6.36 3.15
CA LEU A 153 5.22 -4.99 3.55
C LEU A 153 6.42 -4.42 2.78
N TYR A 154 7.38 -5.27 2.42
CA TYR A 154 8.60 -4.87 1.69
C TYR A 154 8.58 -5.22 0.21
N ALA A 155 7.50 -5.84 -0.29
CA ALA A 155 7.51 -6.45 -1.62
C ALA A 155 7.71 -5.43 -2.76
N ASP A 156 7.08 -4.26 -2.67
CA ASP A 156 7.20 -3.18 -3.65
C ASP A 156 8.62 -2.58 -3.66
N TYR A 157 9.22 -2.35 -2.48
CA TYR A 157 10.62 -1.89 -2.39
C TYR A 157 11.57 -2.92 -3.00
N ILE A 158 11.35 -4.20 -2.72
CA ILE A 158 12.20 -5.30 -3.23
C ILE A 158 12.08 -5.41 -4.75
N ILE A 159 10.87 -5.27 -5.32
CA ILE A 159 10.69 -5.24 -6.78
C ILE A 159 11.51 -4.11 -7.40
N VAL A 160 11.44 -2.92 -6.79
CA VAL A 160 12.05 -1.72 -7.36
C VAL A 160 13.57 -1.67 -7.13
N ILE A 161 14.03 -2.07 -5.94
CA ILE A 161 15.45 -1.95 -5.55
C ILE A 161 16.27 -3.16 -6.04
N ALA A 162 15.72 -4.38 -5.92
CA ALA A 162 16.42 -5.61 -6.28
C ALA A 162 16.06 -6.14 -7.68
N ASP A 163 15.15 -5.49 -8.40
CA ASP A 163 14.69 -5.85 -9.75
C ASP A 163 14.25 -7.33 -9.89
N VAL A 164 13.48 -7.83 -8.95
CA VAL A 164 12.99 -9.20 -8.92
C VAL A 164 11.51 -9.30 -9.26
N GLY A 165 11.04 -10.49 -9.63
CA GLY A 165 9.61 -10.74 -9.89
C GLY A 165 8.74 -10.72 -8.62
N PRO A 166 7.41 -10.53 -8.73
CA PRO A 166 6.50 -10.34 -7.59
C PRO A 166 6.55 -11.50 -6.58
N LEU A 167 6.48 -12.74 -7.02
CA LEU A 167 6.52 -13.92 -6.13
C LEU A 167 7.83 -13.99 -5.34
N ARG A 168 8.96 -13.70 -6.00
CA ARG A 168 10.27 -13.67 -5.33
C ARG A 168 10.35 -12.49 -4.37
N ALA A 169 9.76 -11.35 -4.72
CA ALA A 169 9.70 -10.18 -3.85
C ALA A 169 8.91 -10.47 -2.57
N VAL A 170 7.76 -11.14 -2.66
CA VAL A 170 6.97 -11.58 -1.49
C VAL A 170 7.77 -12.54 -0.61
N ALA A 171 8.46 -13.52 -1.20
CA ALA A 171 9.30 -14.45 -0.42
C ALA A 171 10.46 -13.73 0.28
N LEU A 172 11.08 -12.73 -0.36
CA LEU A 172 12.11 -11.90 0.24
C LEU A 172 11.53 -10.93 1.28
N SER A 173 10.34 -10.38 1.04
CA SER A 173 9.61 -9.54 1.99
C SER A 173 9.38 -10.29 3.31
N LEU A 174 8.90 -11.53 3.27
CA LEU A 174 8.72 -12.36 4.45
C LEU A 174 10.04 -12.57 5.22
N ARG A 175 11.17 -12.77 4.51
CA ARG A 175 12.50 -12.88 5.15
C ARG A 175 12.92 -11.56 5.80
N THR A 176 12.68 -10.44 5.12
CA THR A 176 12.99 -9.11 5.65
C THR A 176 12.17 -8.81 6.89
N VAL A 177 10.85 -9.09 6.85
CA VAL A 177 9.96 -8.95 8.00
C VAL A 177 10.47 -9.78 9.19
N ARG A 178 10.85 -11.03 8.97
CA ARG A 178 11.42 -11.87 10.05
C ARG A 178 12.72 -11.30 10.63
N ALA A 179 13.56 -10.71 9.78
CA ALA A 179 14.82 -10.10 10.22
C ALA A 179 14.63 -8.76 10.94
N THR A 180 13.51 -8.07 10.68
CA THR A 180 13.17 -6.74 11.20
C THR A 180 11.80 -6.73 11.92
N LEU A 181 11.42 -7.84 12.56
CA LEU A 181 10.06 -8.09 13.06
C LEU A 181 9.54 -6.96 13.94
N VAL A 182 10.28 -6.62 14.99
CA VAL A 182 9.83 -5.60 15.95
C VAL A 182 9.67 -4.22 15.31
N PRO A 183 10.69 -3.63 14.62
CA PRO A 183 10.52 -2.33 14.03
C PRO A 183 9.45 -2.32 12.91
N SER A 184 9.32 -3.38 12.12
CA SER A 184 8.27 -3.46 11.10
C SER A 184 6.87 -3.51 11.70
N ALA A 185 6.68 -4.27 12.79
CA ALA A 185 5.40 -4.32 13.51
C ALA A 185 5.04 -2.97 14.13
N LEU A 186 6.01 -2.27 14.74
CA LEU A 186 5.79 -0.95 15.31
C LEU A 186 5.40 0.10 14.25
N ILE A 187 6.03 0.06 13.09
CA ILE A 187 5.69 0.96 11.97
C ILE A 187 4.27 0.68 11.49
N LEU A 188 3.94 -0.59 11.22
CA LEU A 188 2.59 -0.96 10.78
C LEU A 188 1.54 -0.55 11.81
N LEU A 189 1.78 -0.82 13.09
CA LEU A 189 0.89 -0.41 14.18
C LEU A 189 0.70 1.11 14.23
N ALA A 190 1.80 1.87 14.15
CA ALA A 190 1.74 3.33 14.16
C ALA A 190 0.94 3.88 12.98
N VAL A 191 1.20 3.39 11.75
CA VAL A 191 0.45 3.80 10.55
C VAL A 191 -1.02 3.43 10.67
N THR A 192 -1.35 2.24 11.16
CA THR A 192 -2.74 1.79 11.35
C THR A 192 -3.46 2.63 12.39
N LEU A 193 -2.85 2.89 13.55
CA LEU A 193 -3.45 3.71 14.61
C LEU A 193 -3.67 5.16 14.17
N LEU A 194 -2.68 5.75 13.51
CA LEU A 194 -2.81 7.12 12.98
C LEU A 194 -3.85 7.18 11.85
N GLY A 195 -3.91 6.16 10.99
CA GLY A 195 -4.94 6.04 9.95
C GLY A 195 -6.34 5.94 10.54
N SER A 196 -6.53 5.07 11.53
CA SER A 196 -7.82 4.91 12.22
C SER A 196 -8.25 6.20 12.92
N ALA A 197 -7.33 6.89 13.61
CA ALA A 197 -7.60 8.16 14.25
C ALA A 197 -7.99 9.25 13.23
N ALA A 198 -7.30 9.30 12.09
CA ALA A 198 -7.61 10.25 11.02
C ALA A 198 -8.98 9.99 10.39
N VAL A 199 -9.38 8.72 10.23
CA VAL A 199 -10.72 8.34 9.74
C VAL A 199 -11.80 8.71 10.77
N GLY A 200 -11.59 8.41 12.07
CA GLY A 200 -12.53 8.75 13.14
C GLY A 200 -12.82 10.26 13.22
N LEU A 201 -11.79 11.09 13.10
CA LEU A 201 -11.93 12.54 13.06
C LEU A 201 -12.76 13.04 11.87
N LEU A 202 -12.77 12.29 10.75
CA LEU A 202 -13.59 12.62 9.59
C LEU A 202 -15.06 12.26 9.79
N ASP A 203 -15.34 11.05 10.29
CA ASP A 203 -16.70 10.55 10.47
C ASP A 203 -17.53 11.47 11.39
N GLU A 204 -16.91 12.02 12.45
CA GLU A 204 -17.58 12.97 13.35
C GLU A 204 -17.89 14.32 12.68
N ASN A 205 -17.14 14.73 11.66
CA ASN A 205 -17.25 16.05 11.06
C ASN A 205 -17.94 16.09 9.68
N VAL A 206 -18.15 14.93 9.04
CA VAL A 206 -18.65 14.81 7.65
C VAL A 206 -20.17 14.63 7.59
N THR A 207 -20.85 14.51 8.71
CA THR A 207 -22.32 14.40 8.74
C THR A 207 -22.99 15.64 8.13
N GLY A 208 -23.15 15.67 6.80
CA GLY A 208 -24.07 16.57 6.13
C GLY A 208 -23.72 17.22 4.82
N SER A 209 -22.49 17.42 4.40
CA SER A 209 -22.21 17.97 3.06
C SER A 209 -20.82 17.65 2.49
N LEU A 210 -20.80 17.28 1.21
CA LEU A 210 -19.57 17.04 0.46
C LEU A 210 -18.61 18.26 0.45
N ALA A 211 -19.16 19.46 0.50
CA ALA A 211 -18.40 20.71 0.54
C ALA A 211 -17.58 20.87 1.84
N ARG A 212 -18.03 20.30 2.95
CA ARG A 212 -17.28 20.28 4.22
C ARG A 212 -16.31 19.08 4.28
N ALA A 213 -16.66 17.97 3.63
CA ALA A 213 -15.85 16.77 3.60
C ALA A 213 -14.53 16.99 2.82
N THR A 214 -14.58 17.70 1.68
CA THR A 214 -13.42 17.88 0.79
C THR A 214 -12.19 18.49 1.47
N PRO A 215 -12.27 19.63 2.19
CA PRO A 215 -11.08 20.18 2.85
C PRO A 215 -10.56 19.28 3.96
N MET A 216 -11.43 18.59 4.70
CA MET A 216 -11.01 17.64 5.73
C MET A 216 -10.29 16.43 5.14
N MET A 217 -10.77 15.89 4.03
CA MET A 217 -10.10 14.82 3.29
C MET A 217 -8.70 15.26 2.79
N LEU A 218 -8.56 16.49 2.32
CA LEU A 218 -7.25 17.03 1.93
C LEU A 218 -6.28 17.10 3.12
N VAL A 219 -6.74 17.59 4.27
CA VAL A 219 -5.94 17.62 5.50
C VAL A 219 -5.51 16.21 5.91
N GLN A 220 -6.44 15.25 5.85
CA GLN A 220 -6.14 13.84 6.12
C GLN A 220 -5.08 13.31 5.16
N CYS A 221 -5.21 13.56 3.85
CA CYS A 221 -4.24 13.14 2.86
C CYS A 221 -2.85 13.75 3.11
N MET A 222 -2.79 15.01 3.56
CA MET A 222 -1.52 15.65 3.93
C MET A 222 -0.87 14.99 5.14
N ILE A 223 -1.63 14.76 6.21
CA ILE A 223 -1.13 14.13 7.43
C ILE A 223 -0.67 12.69 7.13
N MET A 224 -1.55 11.91 6.53
CA MET A 224 -1.26 10.50 6.26
C MET A 224 -0.17 10.30 5.21
N GLY A 225 -0.12 11.13 4.17
CA GLY A 225 0.98 11.12 3.21
C GLY A 225 2.32 11.43 3.87
N GLY A 226 2.35 12.34 4.84
CA GLY A 226 3.55 12.61 5.66
C GLY A 226 3.94 11.40 6.52
N VAL A 227 2.97 10.77 7.18
CA VAL A 227 3.19 9.56 7.98
C VAL A 227 3.72 8.40 7.11
N VAL A 228 3.10 8.17 5.95
CA VAL A 228 3.52 7.14 4.99
C VAL A 228 4.94 7.43 4.48
N PHE A 229 5.27 8.69 4.17
CA PHE A 229 6.64 9.06 3.78
C PHE A 229 7.67 8.67 4.84
N VAL A 230 7.42 8.98 6.11
CA VAL A 230 8.32 8.61 7.20
C VAL A 230 8.44 7.10 7.33
N ALA A 231 7.30 6.39 7.27
CA ALA A 231 7.27 4.92 7.30
C ALA A 231 8.06 4.31 6.13
N ASP A 232 7.86 4.80 4.91
CA ASP A 232 8.58 4.36 3.71
C ASP A 232 10.10 4.53 3.85
N VAL A 233 10.56 5.69 4.35
CA VAL A 233 11.99 5.92 4.59
C VAL A 233 12.54 4.91 5.60
N VAL A 234 11.83 4.69 6.72
CA VAL A 234 12.28 3.73 7.73
C VAL A 234 12.32 2.31 7.17
N LEU A 235 11.28 1.89 6.44
CA LEU A 235 11.21 0.57 5.82
C LEU A 235 12.34 0.33 4.80
N VAL A 236 12.62 1.33 3.95
CA VAL A 236 13.74 1.25 2.97
C VAL A 236 15.07 1.12 3.70
N VAL A 237 15.31 1.92 4.74
CA VAL A 237 16.58 1.84 5.51
C VAL A 237 16.70 0.50 6.24
N LEU A 238 15.61 -0.03 6.80
CA LEU A 238 15.60 -1.36 7.42
C LEU A 238 15.91 -2.46 6.41
N TYR A 239 15.31 -2.41 5.21
CA TYR A 239 15.57 -3.36 4.13
C TYR A 239 17.05 -3.32 3.70
N LEU A 240 17.58 -2.14 3.43
CA LEU A 240 18.99 -1.96 3.02
C LEU A 240 19.95 -2.46 4.10
N ASN A 241 19.69 -2.14 5.36
CA ASN A 241 20.50 -2.61 6.48
C ASN A 241 20.46 -4.15 6.62
N ALA A 242 19.29 -4.78 6.44
CA ALA A 242 19.15 -6.22 6.47
C ALA A 242 19.87 -6.89 5.29
N ALA A 243 19.90 -6.25 4.12
CA ALA A 243 20.63 -6.70 2.95
C ALA A 243 22.15 -6.60 3.15
N GLU A 244 22.66 -5.46 3.66
CA GLU A 244 24.08 -5.21 3.94
C GLU A 244 24.63 -6.17 5.01
N THR A 245 23.85 -6.44 6.08
CA THR A 245 24.27 -7.35 7.16
C THR A 245 24.23 -8.83 6.78
N GLY A 246 23.88 -9.16 5.53
CA GLY A 246 23.83 -10.53 5.02
C GLY A 246 22.67 -11.36 5.57
N ARG A 247 21.74 -10.76 6.35
CA ARG A 247 20.55 -11.45 6.90
C ARG A 247 19.60 -11.94 5.81
N LEU A 248 19.68 -11.35 4.61
CA LEU A 248 18.85 -11.73 3.46
C LEU A 248 19.57 -12.73 2.53
N LYS A 249 20.85 -13.07 2.77
CA LYS A 249 21.55 -14.07 1.96
C LYS A 249 20.85 -15.43 2.16
N PRO A 250 20.58 -16.19 1.09
CA PRO A 250 20.13 -17.56 1.25
C PRO A 250 21.18 -18.30 2.06
N ARG A 251 20.78 -19.00 3.13
CA ARG A 251 21.69 -19.94 3.80
C ARG A 251 22.28 -20.83 2.71
N PRO A 252 23.63 -20.96 2.61
CA PRO A 252 24.20 -21.93 1.71
C PRO A 252 23.55 -23.26 2.09
N ARG A 253 22.96 -23.96 1.11
CA ARG A 253 22.52 -25.34 1.31
C ARG A 253 23.73 -26.05 1.88
N SER A 254 23.62 -26.57 3.09
CA SER A 254 24.66 -27.37 3.70
C SER A 254 25.04 -28.43 2.67
N ALA A 255 26.31 -28.48 2.31
CA ALA A 255 26.85 -29.44 1.34
C ALA A 255 26.73 -30.90 1.81
N GLY A 256 25.83 -31.16 2.77
CA GLY A 256 25.57 -32.42 3.43
C GLY A 256 24.38 -33.24 2.89
N ASP A 257 23.50 -32.67 2.04
CA ASP A 257 22.36 -33.42 1.51
C ASP A 257 22.64 -34.14 0.16
N GLY A 258 23.88 -34.36 -0.15
CA GLY A 258 24.35 -35.09 -1.33
C GLY A 258 24.67 -36.56 -1.06
N ARG A 259 23.98 -37.23 -0.15
CA ARG A 259 24.02 -38.70 -0.02
C ARG A 259 22.65 -39.22 0.34
N MET A 260 21.98 -39.73 -0.62
CA MET A 260 21.20 -40.97 -0.68
C MET A 260 20.17 -40.87 -1.81
N LEU A 261 20.49 -41.79 -2.70
CA LEU A 261 19.77 -42.42 -3.79
C LEU A 261 19.82 -41.70 -5.14
#